data_380c300474d7bc3528446b97c2ea194e
#
_entry.id   380c300474d7bc3528446b97c2ea194e
#
_cell.length_a   1.000
_cell.length_b   1.000
_cell.length_c   1.000
_cell.angle_alpha   90.00
_cell.angle_beta   90.00
_cell.angle_gamma   90.00
#
_symmetry.space_group_name_H-M   'P 1'
#
loop_
_entity.id
_entity.type
_entity.pdbx_description
1 polymer ?
#
loop_
_entity_poly.entity_id
_entity_poly.type
_entity_poly.pdbx_seq_one_letter_code
_entity_poly.pdbx_strand_id
1 'polypeptide(L)'
;AVDGALFPEEVARLNIQAVPAVFHGEELIYVGRGSLAELLDKLEERFGTSDTGITPHVREYDLLVAGGGPAGASAAIYAARKGLRVAVVAEKVGGQVNETVGIENLISVPRTTGAELAGDLRRHMEAYGIDICDNRRIERFDMDGGIRELHAKGGEVFRAPALVVATGASWRRLGVPGEAEYIGRGVAFCPHCDGPFYAGRHVAVIGGGNSGVEAAIDLAGTCASVTVLEFMETLKADQVLQEKLRTLPN
;
A
#
# COMPACT_ATOMS: atom_id res chain seq x y z
N ALA A 1 3.06 -8.14 -23.93
CA ALA A 1 4.15 -7.36 -23.33
C ALA A 1 5.39 -7.48 -24.19
N VAL A 2 6.15 -6.39 -24.32
CA VAL A 2 7.40 -6.33 -25.08
C VAL A 2 8.53 -6.04 -24.09
N ASP A 3 9.60 -6.81 -24.18
CA ASP A 3 10.82 -6.57 -23.40
C ASP A 3 11.66 -5.50 -24.12
N GLY A 4 11.83 -4.33 -23.49
CA GLY A 4 12.57 -3.22 -24.07
C GLY A 4 14.07 -3.52 -24.33
N ALA A 5 14.66 -4.44 -23.59
CA ALA A 5 16.04 -4.85 -23.82
C ALA A 5 16.20 -5.68 -25.10
N LEU A 6 15.17 -6.44 -25.46
CA LEU A 6 15.13 -7.24 -26.69
C LEU A 6 14.66 -6.45 -27.91
N PHE A 7 13.96 -5.32 -27.70
CA PHE A 7 13.38 -4.50 -28.76
C PHE A 7 13.76 -3.02 -28.64
N PRO A 8 15.05 -2.67 -28.73
CA PRO A 8 15.52 -1.29 -28.54
C PRO A 8 14.96 -0.30 -29.58
N GLU A 9 14.61 -0.78 -30.77
CA GLU A 9 14.00 0.03 -31.82
C GLU A 9 12.61 0.55 -31.43
N GLU A 10 11.80 -0.28 -30.77
CA GLU A 10 10.49 0.12 -30.24
C GLU A 10 10.63 1.12 -29.09
N VAL A 11 11.62 0.92 -28.22
CA VAL A 11 11.95 1.84 -27.13
C VAL A 11 12.29 3.22 -27.69
N ALA A 12 13.11 3.27 -28.73
CA ALA A 12 13.49 4.52 -29.39
C ALA A 12 12.30 5.16 -30.15
N ARG A 13 11.53 4.35 -30.88
CA ARG A 13 10.36 4.81 -31.65
C ARG A 13 9.31 5.48 -30.77
N LEU A 14 9.03 4.88 -29.60
CA LEU A 14 8.01 5.36 -28.64
C LEU A 14 8.60 6.30 -27.59
N ASN A 15 9.90 6.64 -27.68
CA ASN A 15 10.60 7.49 -26.71
C ASN A 15 10.37 7.05 -25.25
N ILE A 16 10.50 5.73 -24.99
CA ILE A 16 10.23 5.16 -23.67
C ILE A 16 11.39 5.52 -22.73
N GLN A 17 11.10 6.29 -21.67
CA GLN A 17 12.08 6.73 -20.70
C GLN A 17 12.02 5.96 -19.38
N ALA A 18 10.93 5.23 -19.13
CA ALA A 18 10.73 4.44 -17.93
C ALA A 18 9.84 3.22 -18.20
N VAL A 19 10.03 2.16 -17.40
CA VAL A 19 9.29 0.91 -17.51
C VAL A 19 8.68 0.53 -16.14
N PRO A 20 7.54 -0.17 -16.12
CA PRO A 20 6.70 -0.53 -17.26
C PRO A 20 6.01 0.68 -17.90
N ALA A 21 5.80 0.63 -19.20
CA ALA A 21 5.04 1.62 -19.94
C ALA A 21 3.95 0.93 -20.77
N VAL A 22 2.76 1.50 -20.80
CA VAL A 22 1.60 0.98 -21.53
C VAL A 22 1.18 1.99 -22.59
N PHE A 23 1.11 1.53 -23.83
CA PHE A 23 0.74 2.34 -24.97
C PHE A 23 -0.53 1.81 -25.64
N HIS A 24 -1.30 2.71 -26.23
CA HIS A 24 -2.32 2.41 -27.23
C HIS A 24 -1.89 3.04 -28.55
N GLY A 25 -1.41 2.23 -29.48
CA GLY A 25 -0.70 2.74 -30.65
C GLY A 25 0.58 3.46 -30.25
N GLU A 26 0.66 4.76 -30.51
CA GLU A 26 1.80 5.61 -30.13
C GLU A 26 1.52 6.50 -28.90
N GLU A 27 0.30 6.47 -28.38
CA GLU A 27 -0.12 7.24 -27.22
C GLU A 27 0.26 6.53 -25.91
N LEU A 28 1.00 7.19 -25.04
CA LEU A 28 1.33 6.69 -23.71
C LEU A 28 0.10 6.77 -22.80
N ILE A 29 -0.39 5.62 -22.33
CA ILE A 29 -1.52 5.51 -21.40
C ILE A 29 -1.03 5.53 -19.94
N TYR A 30 0.04 4.79 -19.65
CA TYR A 30 0.53 4.62 -18.30
C TYR A 30 2.03 4.36 -18.29
N VAL A 31 2.74 4.89 -17.29
CA VAL A 31 4.17 4.65 -17.08
C VAL A 31 4.50 4.56 -15.59
N GLY A 32 5.42 3.68 -15.25
CA GLY A 32 5.92 3.49 -13.89
C GLY A 32 5.29 2.32 -13.15
N ARG A 33 5.72 2.14 -11.91
CA ARG A 33 5.21 1.08 -11.03
C ARG A 33 3.86 1.50 -10.43
N GLY A 34 2.82 0.74 -10.71
CA GLY A 34 1.51 0.93 -10.13
C GLY A 34 0.76 -0.38 -9.95
N SER A 35 -0.37 -0.31 -9.30
CA SER A 35 -1.26 -1.46 -9.13
C SER A 35 -2.02 -1.75 -10.44
N LEU A 36 -2.53 -2.97 -10.56
CA LEU A 36 -3.45 -3.30 -11.63
C LEU A 36 -4.70 -2.41 -11.61
N ALA A 37 -5.16 -2.02 -10.42
CA ALA A 37 -6.31 -1.14 -10.26
C ALA A 37 -6.04 0.23 -10.88
N GLU A 38 -4.89 0.85 -10.61
CA GLU A 38 -4.50 2.13 -11.21
C GLU A 38 -4.41 2.05 -12.74
N LEU A 39 -3.86 0.95 -13.28
CA LEU A 39 -3.82 0.74 -14.72
C LEU A 39 -5.23 0.61 -15.32
N LEU A 40 -6.11 -0.16 -14.66
CA LEU A 40 -7.50 -0.31 -15.10
C LEU A 40 -8.25 1.02 -15.03
N ASP A 41 -8.06 1.83 -13.98
CA ASP A 41 -8.64 3.17 -13.87
C ASP A 41 -8.23 4.05 -15.06
N LYS A 42 -6.95 4.04 -15.44
CA LYS A 42 -6.48 4.79 -16.61
C LYS A 42 -7.04 4.29 -17.92
N LEU A 43 -7.20 2.98 -18.06
CA LEU A 43 -7.84 2.40 -19.25
C LEU A 43 -9.33 2.76 -19.29
N GLU A 44 -10.03 2.74 -18.16
CA GLU A 44 -11.44 3.15 -18.06
C GLU A 44 -11.63 4.65 -18.36
N GLU A 45 -10.77 5.52 -17.82
CA GLU A 45 -10.78 6.95 -18.13
C GLU A 45 -10.63 7.19 -19.63
N ARG A 46 -9.82 6.39 -20.29
CA ARG A 46 -9.47 6.58 -21.71
C ARG A 46 -10.47 5.95 -22.69
N PHE A 47 -10.96 4.75 -22.36
CA PHE A 47 -11.78 3.95 -23.27
C PHE A 47 -13.24 3.84 -22.83
N GLY A 48 -13.56 4.34 -21.64
CA GLY A 48 -14.85 4.17 -21.00
C GLY A 48 -15.05 2.75 -20.45
N THR A 49 -16.04 2.60 -19.60
CA THR A 49 -16.55 1.29 -19.18
C THR A 49 -17.61 0.85 -20.17
N SER A 50 -17.47 -0.33 -20.76
CA SER A 50 -18.61 -0.96 -21.42
C SER A 50 -19.60 -1.35 -20.32
N ASP A 51 -20.75 -0.71 -20.29
CA ASP A 51 -21.88 -1.09 -19.44
C ASP A 51 -22.44 -2.43 -19.96
N THR A 52 -21.68 -3.48 -19.73
CA THR A 52 -22.11 -4.85 -19.99
C THR A 52 -22.97 -5.22 -18.82
N GLY A 53 -24.25 -4.91 -18.81
CA GLY A 53 -25.26 -5.23 -17.79
C GLY A 53 -24.93 -6.47 -16.92
N ILE A 54 -23.83 -6.41 -16.18
CA ILE A 54 -23.30 -7.51 -15.36
C ILE A 54 -24.22 -7.59 -14.16
N THR A 55 -24.99 -8.67 -14.11
CA THR A 55 -25.68 -9.03 -12.88
C THR A 55 -24.62 -9.15 -11.78
N PRO A 56 -24.77 -8.42 -10.65
CA PRO A 56 -23.79 -8.49 -9.58
C PRO A 56 -23.50 -9.93 -9.19
N HIS A 57 -22.25 -10.36 -9.28
CA HIS A 57 -21.87 -11.69 -8.84
C HIS A 57 -21.78 -11.68 -7.31
N VAL A 58 -22.83 -12.19 -6.65
CA VAL A 58 -22.89 -12.24 -5.18
C VAL A 58 -22.21 -13.51 -4.70
N ARG A 59 -21.25 -13.35 -3.76
CA ARG A 59 -20.57 -14.44 -3.07
C ARG A 59 -20.86 -14.39 -1.58
N GLU A 60 -21.17 -15.53 -0.98
CA GLU A 60 -21.53 -15.62 0.44
C GLU A 60 -20.45 -16.35 1.24
N TYR A 61 -20.16 -15.83 2.43
CA TYR A 61 -19.16 -16.33 3.36
C TYR A 61 -19.68 -16.28 4.80
N ASP A 62 -18.94 -16.87 5.73
CA ASP A 62 -19.22 -16.74 7.17
C ASP A 62 -18.53 -15.50 7.75
N LEU A 63 -17.39 -15.10 7.14
CA LEU A 63 -16.65 -13.91 7.50
C LEU A 63 -16.03 -13.27 6.27
N LEU A 64 -16.16 -11.95 6.18
CA LEU A 64 -15.37 -11.11 5.26
C LEU A 64 -14.23 -10.44 6.01
N VAL A 65 -13.09 -10.32 5.34
CA VAL A 65 -11.96 -9.53 5.80
C VAL A 65 -11.64 -8.49 4.72
N ALA A 66 -11.85 -7.23 5.04
CA ALA A 66 -11.50 -6.12 4.17
C ALA A 66 -10.04 -5.70 4.40
N GLY A 67 -9.16 -6.04 3.45
CA GLY A 67 -7.74 -5.76 3.50
C GLY A 67 -6.86 -7.01 3.63
N GLY A 68 -5.83 -7.10 2.78
CA GLY A 68 -4.94 -8.25 2.63
C GLY A 68 -3.57 -8.10 3.29
N GLY A 69 -3.40 -7.11 4.19
CA GLY A 69 -2.17 -6.93 4.96
C GLY A 69 -2.00 -7.95 6.09
N PRO A 70 -0.92 -7.86 6.92
CA PRO A 70 -0.65 -8.81 7.99
C PRO A 70 -1.81 -8.98 8.99
N ALA A 71 -2.50 -7.90 9.33
CA ALA A 71 -3.67 -7.93 10.23
C ALA A 71 -4.84 -8.72 9.61
N GLY A 72 -5.16 -8.44 8.34
CA GLY A 72 -6.22 -9.15 7.62
C GLY A 72 -5.89 -10.62 7.43
N ALA A 73 -4.67 -10.94 7.02
CA ALA A 73 -4.21 -12.32 6.88
C ALA A 73 -4.31 -13.09 8.20
N SER A 74 -3.86 -12.49 9.31
CA SER A 74 -3.97 -13.10 10.64
C SER A 74 -5.41 -13.38 11.02
N ALA A 75 -6.31 -12.39 10.86
CA ALA A 75 -7.72 -12.55 11.16
C ALA A 75 -8.36 -13.67 10.33
N ALA A 76 -8.07 -13.69 9.03
CA ALA A 76 -8.59 -14.69 8.10
C ALA A 76 -8.13 -16.11 8.45
N ILE A 77 -6.82 -16.28 8.69
CA ILE A 77 -6.23 -17.57 9.06
C ILE A 77 -6.85 -18.10 10.35
N TYR A 78 -6.96 -17.27 11.40
CA TYR A 78 -7.55 -17.72 12.66
C TYR A 78 -9.04 -18.03 12.55
N ALA A 79 -9.77 -17.30 11.73
CA ALA A 79 -11.17 -17.61 11.45
C ALA A 79 -11.34 -18.93 10.67
N ALA A 80 -10.54 -19.15 9.64
CA ALA A 80 -10.55 -20.39 8.86
C ALA A 80 -10.16 -21.60 9.72
N ARG A 81 -9.21 -21.44 10.65
CA ARG A 81 -8.86 -22.48 11.65
C ARG A 81 -10.03 -22.84 12.58
N LYS A 82 -11.06 -22.01 12.70
CA LYS A 82 -12.30 -22.29 13.42
C LYS A 82 -13.38 -22.91 12.54
N GLY A 83 -13.06 -23.21 11.29
CA GLY A 83 -13.98 -23.84 10.33
C GLY A 83 -14.89 -22.85 9.59
N LEU A 84 -14.63 -21.55 9.68
CA LEU A 84 -15.40 -20.54 8.95
C LEU A 84 -14.95 -20.47 7.48
N ARG A 85 -15.90 -20.26 6.57
CA ARG A 85 -15.62 -19.88 5.18
C ARG A 85 -15.30 -18.40 5.14
N VAL A 86 -14.07 -18.08 4.76
CA VAL A 86 -13.55 -16.73 4.82
C VAL A 86 -13.16 -16.22 3.44
N ALA A 87 -13.55 -14.99 3.12
CA ALA A 87 -12.96 -14.25 2.01
C ALA A 87 -12.11 -13.08 2.53
N VAL A 88 -10.96 -12.88 1.91
CA VAL A 88 -10.14 -11.67 2.04
C VAL A 88 -10.33 -10.86 0.78
N VAL A 89 -10.91 -9.66 0.91
CA VAL A 89 -11.15 -8.74 -0.21
C VAL A 89 -10.15 -7.58 -0.10
N ALA A 90 -9.27 -7.42 -1.09
CA ALA A 90 -8.19 -6.45 -1.03
C ALA A 90 -7.72 -6.01 -2.42
N GLU A 91 -7.16 -4.82 -2.53
CA GLU A 91 -6.46 -4.39 -3.74
C GLU A 91 -5.15 -5.17 -3.93
N LYS A 92 -4.45 -5.48 -2.81
CA LYS A 92 -3.16 -6.16 -2.83
C LYS A 92 -2.94 -6.97 -1.55
N VAL A 93 -2.54 -8.23 -1.72
CA VAL A 93 -2.08 -9.05 -0.59
C VAL A 93 -0.73 -8.52 -0.09
N GLY A 94 -0.54 -8.50 1.22
CA GLY A 94 0.62 -7.92 1.89
C GLY A 94 0.41 -6.46 2.29
N GLY A 95 -0.48 -5.71 1.61
CA GLY A 95 -0.70 -4.30 1.91
C GLY A 95 0.60 -3.48 1.83
N GLN A 96 0.85 -2.61 2.81
CA GLN A 96 2.03 -1.73 2.84
C GLN A 96 3.37 -2.45 2.92
N VAL A 97 3.43 -3.70 3.44
CA VAL A 97 4.72 -4.41 3.51
C VAL A 97 5.36 -4.64 2.15
N ASN A 98 4.56 -4.65 1.07
CA ASN A 98 5.09 -4.74 -0.29
C ASN A 98 5.99 -3.56 -0.69
N GLU A 99 5.88 -2.42 -0.01
CA GLU A 99 6.66 -1.21 -0.29
C GLU A 99 7.97 -1.17 0.52
N THR A 100 8.15 -2.13 1.43
CA THR A 100 9.32 -2.24 2.30
C THR A 100 10.37 -3.14 1.68
N VAL A 101 11.59 -2.63 1.46
CA VAL A 101 12.68 -3.40 0.86
C VAL A 101 13.24 -4.41 1.85
N GLY A 102 13.45 -4.04 3.10
CA GLY A 102 13.98 -4.90 4.15
C GLY A 102 13.15 -4.81 5.42
N ILE A 103 12.84 -5.94 6.04
CA ILE A 103 12.09 -6.06 7.29
C ILE A 103 12.95 -6.84 8.28
N GLU A 104 13.36 -6.16 9.36
CA GLU A 104 14.21 -6.72 10.42
C GLU A 104 13.56 -6.60 11.82
N ASN A 105 12.37 -6.02 11.87
CA ASN A 105 11.62 -5.76 13.10
C ASN A 105 10.42 -6.70 13.31
N LEU A 106 10.29 -7.75 12.50
CA LEU A 106 9.26 -8.77 12.68
C LEU A 106 9.79 -9.85 13.65
N ILE A 107 9.14 -9.98 14.81
CA ILE A 107 9.53 -10.98 15.82
C ILE A 107 9.55 -12.38 15.20
N SER A 108 10.56 -13.16 15.51
CA SER A 108 10.87 -14.51 14.99
C SER A 108 11.36 -14.56 13.53
N VAL A 109 11.40 -13.47 12.84
CA VAL A 109 11.95 -13.36 11.46
C VAL A 109 13.09 -12.36 11.48
N PRO A 110 14.36 -12.81 11.62
CA PRO A 110 15.51 -11.90 11.74
C PRO A 110 15.65 -10.95 10.56
N ARG A 111 15.31 -11.41 9.35
CA ARG A 111 15.36 -10.63 8.13
C ARG A 111 14.45 -11.25 7.06
N THR A 112 13.70 -10.41 6.39
CA THR A 112 12.92 -10.75 5.19
C THR A 112 12.75 -9.51 4.32
N THR A 113 12.19 -9.68 3.14
CA THR A 113 11.75 -8.57 2.30
C THR A 113 10.23 -8.43 2.35
N GLY A 114 9.72 -7.25 2.00
CA GLY A 114 8.26 -7.05 1.94
C GLY A 114 7.58 -7.99 0.94
N ALA A 115 8.22 -8.23 -0.20
CA ALA A 115 7.70 -9.14 -1.22
C ALA A 115 7.67 -10.60 -0.74
N GLU A 116 8.71 -11.05 -0.03
CA GLU A 116 8.75 -12.39 0.58
C GLU A 116 7.66 -12.54 1.63
N LEU A 117 7.54 -11.58 2.56
CA LEU A 117 6.51 -11.60 3.59
C LEU A 117 5.11 -11.61 2.99
N ALA A 118 4.84 -10.80 1.98
CA ALA A 118 3.55 -10.79 1.28
C ALA A 118 3.26 -12.15 0.62
N GLY A 119 4.28 -12.78 0.01
CA GLY A 119 4.19 -14.13 -0.55
C GLY A 119 3.91 -15.19 0.52
N ASP A 120 4.56 -15.09 1.68
CA ASP A 120 4.34 -16.00 2.82
C ASP A 120 2.93 -15.87 3.39
N LEU A 121 2.43 -14.64 3.55
CA LEU A 121 1.06 -14.39 4.00
C LEU A 121 0.04 -15.00 3.01
N ARG A 122 0.25 -14.85 1.71
CA ARG A 122 -0.59 -15.46 0.68
C ARG A 122 -0.57 -16.98 0.81
N ARG A 123 0.59 -17.62 0.79
CA ARG A 123 0.73 -19.08 0.91
C ARG A 123 0.07 -19.62 2.18
N HIS A 124 0.20 -18.89 3.28
CA HIS A 124 -0.40 -19.30 4.56
C HIS A 124 -1.93 -19.23 4.51
N MET A 125 -2.50 -18.20 3.90
CA MET A 125 -3.96 -18.11 3.69
C MET A 125 -4.47 -19.20 2.75
N GLU A 126 -3.77 -19.45 1.65
CA GLU A 126 -4.09 -20.52 0.68
C GLU A 126 -4.10 -21.91 1.33
N ALA A 127 -3.14 -22.18 2.24
CA ALA A 127 -3.06 -23.44 2.99
C ALA A 127 -4.29 -23.73 3.86
N TYR A 128 -5.05 -22.70 4.23
CA TYR A 128 -6.32 -22.83 4.95
C TYR A 128 -7.56 -22.70 4.06
N GLY A 129 -7.39 -22.68 2.74
CA GLY A 129 -8.50 -22.62 1.78
C GLY A 129 -9.29 -21.30 1.84
N ILE A 130 -8.63 -20.22 2.27
CA ILE A 130 -9.23 -18.88 2.29
C ILE A 130 -9.38 -18.38 0.86
N ASP A 131 -10.56 -17.85 0.53
CA ASP A 131 -10.80 -17.23 -0.78
C ASP A 131 -10.15 -15.83 -0.81
N ILE A 132 -9.06 -15.71 -1.55
CA ILE A 132 -8.29 -14.47 -1.68
C ILE A 132 -8.76 -13.72 -2.91
N CYS A 133 -9.59 -12.71 -2.71
CA CYS A 133 -10.13 -11.83 -3.73
C CYS A 133 -9.23 -10.58 -3.83
N ASP A 134 -8.07 -10.72 -4.45
CA ASP A 134 -7.14 -9.62 -4.69
C ASP A 134 -7.50 -8.82 -5.96
N ASN A 135 -6.85 -7.66 -6.15
CA ASN A 135 -7.21 -6.68 -7.17
C ASN A 135 -8.68 -6.24 -7.10
N ARG A 136 -9.22 -6.18 -5.88
CA ARG A 136 -10.59 -5.75 -5.61
C ARG A 136 -10.56 -4.49 -4.74
N ARG A 137 -10.89 -3.35 -5.34
CA ARG A 137 -11.11 -2.10 -4.62
C ARG A 137 -12.53 -2.08 -4.07
N ILE A 138 -12.65 -2.00 -2.75
CA ILE A 138 -13.94 -1.86 -2.07
C ILE A 138 -14.35 -0.41 -2.20
N GLU A 139 -15.50 -0.14 -2.82
CA GLU A 139 -16.05 1.19 -3.02
C GLU A 139 -17.15 1.53 -2.02
N ARG A 140 -17.89 0.51 -1.57
CA ARG A 140 -19.02 0.71 -0.69
C ARG A 140 -19.16 -0.45 0.29
N PHE A 141 -19.62 -0.10 1.48
CA PHE A 141 -20.04 -1.03 2.51
C PHE A 141 -21.50 -0.78 2.84
N ASP A 142 -22.29 -1.85 2.86
CA ASP A 142 -23.68 -1.82 3.30
C ASP A 142 -23.93 -2.83 4.42
N MET A 143 -25.02 -2.61 5.15
CA MET A 143 -25.49 -3.52 6.18
C MET A 143 -27.02 -3.64 6.06
N ASP A 144 -27.49 -4.83 5.77
CA ASP A 144 -28.91 -5.13 5.67
C ASP A 144 -29.25 -6.40 6.47
N GLY A 145 -30.26 -6.31 7.33
CA GLY A 145 -30.75 -7.45 8.11
C GLY A 145 -29.71 -8.21 8.91
N GLY A 146 -28.60 -7.57 9.31
CA GLY A 146 -27.47 -8.21 9.99
C GLY A 146 -26.42 -8.80 9.06
N ILE A 147 -26.62 -8.75 7.76
CA ILE A 147 -25.62 -9.13 6.75
C ILE A 147 -24.78 -7.91 6.38
N ARG A 148 -23.48 -8.10 6.23
CA ARG A 148 -22.50 -7.11 5.76
C ARG A 148 -22.21 -7.36 4.31
N GLU A 149 -22.27 -6.31 3.51
CA GLU A 149 -21.99 -6.36 2.08
C GLU A 149 -20.79 -5.47 1.74
N LEU A 150 -19.81 -6.05 1.06
CA LEU A 150 -18.72 -5.30 0.45
C LEU A 150 -18.96 -5.26 -1.06
N HIS A 151 -19.06 -4.06 -1.60
CA HIS A 151 -19.20 -3.84 -3.04
C HIS A 151 -17.85 -3.46 -3.60
N ALA A 152 -17.33 -4.31 -4.47
CA ALA A 152 -16.07 -4.06 -5.16
C ALA A 152 -16.30 -3.30 -6.47
N LYS A 153 -15.32 -2.51 -6.87
CA LYS A 153 -15.28 -1.92 -8.20
C LYS A 153 -15.40 -3.04 -9.26
N GLY A 154 -16.28 -2.86 -10.23
CA GLY A 154 -16.59 -3.90 -11.23
C GLY A 154 -17.82 -4.76 -10.91
N GLY A 155 -18.56 -4.44 -9.82
CA GLY A 155 -19.89 -4.99 -9.56
C GLY A 155 -19.94 -6.31 -8.79
N GLU A 156 -18.80 -6.85 -8.31
CA GLU A 156 -18.83 -7.99 -7.39
C GLU A 156 -19.33 -7.55 -6.00
N VAL A 157 -20.15 -8.40 -5.39
CA VAL A 157 -20.68 -8.19 -4.04
C VAL A 157 -20.33 -9.39 -3.17
N PHE A 158 -19.73 -9.13 -2.03
CA PHE A 158 -19.37 -10.12 -1.03
C PHE A 158 -20.26 -9.94 0.20
N ARG A 159 -20.86 -11.03 0.70
CA ARG A 159 -21.83 -11.02 1.80
C ARG A 159 -21.41 -11.94 2.93
N ALA A 160 -21.54 -11.49 4.16
CA ALA A 160 -21.36 -12.32 5.34
C ALA A 160 -22.05 -11.72 6.58
N PRO A 161 -22.37 -12.55 7.60
CA PRO A 161 -22.87 -12.05 8.88
C PRO A 161 -21.81 -11.29 9.68
N ALA A 162 -20.52 -11.44 9.37
CA ALA A 162 -19.43 -10.75 10.07
C ALA A 162 -18.41 -10.15 9.10
N LEU A 163 -17.82 -9.02 9.51
CA LEU A 163 -16.77 -8.31 8.76
C LEU A 163 -15.66 -7.87 9.71
N VAL A 164 -14.43 -8.14 9.31
CA VAL A 164 -13.22 -7.54 9.91
C VAL A 164 -12.71 -6.46 8.97
N VAL A 165 -12.60 -5.23 9.46
CA VAL A 165 -12.00 -4.12 8.73
C VAL A 165 -10.52 -4.05 9.07
N ALA A 166 -9.67 -4.39 8.10
CA ALA A 166 -8.21 -4.43 8.22
C ALA A 166 -7.54 -3.69 7.04
N THR A 167 -8.17 -2.58 6.62
CA THR A 167 -7.77 -1.80 5.44
C THR A 167 -6.44 -1.08 5.59
N GLY A 168 -5.90 -1.04 6.81
CA GLY A 168 -4.61 -0.41 7.09
C GLY A 168 -4.67 1.11 7.04
N ALA A 169 -3.54 1.70 6.66
CA ALA A 169 -3.38 3.14 6.50
C ALA A 169 -2.65 3.45 5.20
N SER A 170 -2.80 4.64 4.71
CA SER A 170 -2.03 5.19 3.60
C SER A 170 -1.24 6.41 4.09
N TRP A 171 -0.07 6.61 3.50
CA TRP A 171 0.74 7.80 3.77
C TRP A 171 0.00 9.06 3.34
N ARG A 172 0.01 10.07 4.19
CA ARG A 172 -0.45 11.39 3.79
C ARG A 172 0.54 12.02 2.84
N ARG A 173 0.05 12.56 1.76
CA ARG A 173 0.84 13.35 0.82
C ARG A 173 0.67 14.83 1.12
N LEU A 174 1.72 15.61 0.87
CA LEU A 174 1.67 17.07 0.98
C LEU A 174 0.88 17.70 -0.15
N GLY A 175 0.90 17.06 -1.34
CA GLY A 175 0.28 17.59 -2.54
C GLY A 175 1.01 18.80 -3.12
N VAL A 176 2.30 18.96 -2.81
CA VAL A 176 3.13 20.04 -3.33
C VAL A 176 3.78 19.69 -4.66
N PRO A 177 4.10 20.67 -5.50
CA PRO A 177 4.82 20.43 -6.75
C PRO A 177 6.13 19.69 -6.52
N GLY A 178 6.39 18.67 -7.33
CA GLY A 178 7.61 17.84 -7.23
C GLY A 178 7.49 16.65 -6.27
N GLU A 179 6.53 16.61 -5.33
CA GLU A 179 6.43 15.49 -4.38
C GLU A 179 6.38 14.14 -5.09
N ALA A 180 5.47 13.98 -6.05
CA ALA A 180 5.31 12.71 -6.77
C ALA A 180 6.54 12.35 -7.62
N GLU A 181 7.23 13.34 -8.18
CA GLU A 181 8.42 13.17 -8.98
C GLU A 181 9.61 12.68 -8.16
N TYR A 182 9.74 13.20 -6.92
CA TYR A 182 10.89 12.93 -6.05
C TYR A 182 10.67 11.74 -5.09
N ILE A 183 9.53 11.07 -5.11
CA ILE A 183 9.32 9.83 -4.34
C ILE A 183 10.38 8.79 -4.73
N GLY A 184 11.15 8.30 -3.74
CA GLY A 184 12.29 7.41 -3.94
C GLY A 184 13.57 8.10 -4.45
N ARG A 185 13.56 9.44 -4.62
CA ARG A 185 14.71 10.24 -5.09
C ARG A 185 14.98 11.47 -4.23
N GLY A 186 14.48 11.47 -3.00
CA GLY A 186 14.61 12.60 -2.08
C GLY A 186 13.36 12.79 -1.22
N VAL A 187 12.21 12.29 -1.65
CA VAL A 187 10.99 12.19 -0.86
C VAL A 187 10.77 10.73 -0.46
N ALA A 188 10.62 10.48 0.84
CA ALA A 188 10.43 9.16 1.41
C ALA A 188 9.39 9.22 2.54
N PHE A 189 8.79 8.07 2.88
CA PHE A 189 7.74 7.99 3.90
C PHE A 189 8.11 7.09 5.07
N CYS A 190 9.12 6.24 4.93
CA CYS A 190 9.53 5.28 5.95
C CYS A 190 10.95 5.59 6.44
N PRO A 191 11.14 6.14 7.65
CA PRO A 191 12.48 6.46 8.17
C PRO A 191 13.33 5.20 8.34
N HIS A 192 12.74 4.09 8.77
CA HIS A 192 13.47 2.84 8.97
C HIS A 192 13.88 2.14 7.67
N CYS A 193 13.07 2.32 6.60
CA CYS A 193 13.33 1.68 5.30
C CYS A 193 14.33 2.49 4.48
N ASP A 194 14.08 3.80 4.42
CA ASP A 194 14.80 4.73 3.52
C ASP A 194 15.89 5.52 4.24
N GLY A 195 15.78 5.66 5.57
CA GLY A 195 16.71 6.44 6.39
C GLY A 195 18.19 6.15 6.12
N PRO A 196 18.62 4.89 6.02
CA PRO A 196 20.02 4.54 5.73
C PRO A 196 20.57 5.18 4.44
N PHE A 197 19.73 5.44 3.43
CA PHE A 197 20.15 6.11 2.19
C PHE A 197 20.44 7.60 2.36
N TYR A 198 19.99 8.17 3.48
CA TYR A 198 20.21 9.58 3.82
C TYR A 198 21.29 9.77 4.91
N ALA A 199 22.07 8.73 5.21
CA ALA A 199 23.16 8.81 6.17
C ALA A 199 24.11 9.96 5.84
N GLY A 200 24.43 10.82 6.84
CA GLY A 200 25.27 11.99 6.68
C GLY A 200 24.67 13.14 5.84
N ARG A 201 23.41 13.06 5.46
CA ARG A 201 22.70 14.13 4.73
C ARG A 201 21.93 15.04 5.69
N HIS A 202 21.53 16.21 5.16
CA HIS A 202 20.58 17.09 5.82
C HIS A 202 19.17 16.70 5.36
N VAL A 203 18.27 16.40 6.29
CA VAL A 203 16.92 15.95 5.99
C VAL A 203 15.87 16.83 6.65
N ALA A 204 14.71 16.93 6.03
CA ALA A 204 13.53 17.56 6.62
C ALA A 204 12.44 16.48 6.85
N VAL A 205 11.83 16.51 8.02
CA VAL A 205 10.67 15.70 8.37
C VAL A 205 9.45 16.60 8.41
N ILE A 206 8.43 16.26 7.61
CA ILE A 206 7.21 17.04 7.53
C ILE A 206 6.14 16.40 8.41
N GLY A 207 5.70 17.14 9.42
CA GLY A 207 4.70 16.75 10.40
C GLY A 207 5.28 16.59 11.81
N GLY A 208 4.64 17.23 12.78
CA GLY A 208 5.04 17.25 14.20
C GLY A 208 4.14 16.42 15.11
N GLY A 209 3.42 15.42 14.56
CA GLY A 209 2.75 14.38 15.33
C GLY A 209 3.71 13.28 15.77
N ASN A 210 3.21 12.26 16.49
CA ASN A 210 4.04 11.14 17.00
C ASN A 210 4.93 10.55 15.90
N SER A 211 4.35 10.15 14.78
CA SER A 211 5.12 9.52 13.67
C SER A 211 6.22 10.41 13.11
N GLY A 212 5.98 11.72 12.96
CA GLY A 212 7.00 12.64 12.45
C GLY A 212 8.12 12.88 13.46
N VAL A 213 7.78 13.03 14.75
CA VAL A 213 8.79 13.22 15.80
C VAL A 213 9.60 11.94 16.04
N GLU A 214 8.96 10.74 16.00
CA GLU A 214 9.68 9.46 16.04
C GLU A 214 10.64 9.33 14.85
N ALA A 215 10.16 9.64 13.64
CA ALA A 215 11.02 9.64 12.44
C ALA A 215 12.22 10.59 12.58
N ALA A 216 12.00 11.77 13.13
CA ALA A 216 13.09 12.73 13.36
C ALA A 216 14.11 12.23 14.38
N ILE A 217 13.64 11.60 15.46
CA ILE A 217 14.52 11.00 16.48
C ILE A 217 15.39 9.90 15.88
N ASP A 218 14.81 9.03 15.06
CA ASP A 218 15.53 7.93 14.42
C ASP A 218 16.56 8.45 13.41
N LEU A 219 16.15 9.40 12.56
CA LEU A 219 17.04 9.99 11.54
C LEU A 219 18.18 10.81 12.16
N ALA A 220 17.97 11.42 13.32
CA ALA A 220 19.03 12.15 14.03
C ALA A 220 20.22 11.25 14.41
N GLY A 221 20.01 9.94 14.54
CA GLY A 221 21.09 8.97 14.79
C GLY A 221 21.98 8.69 13.57
N THR A 222 21.54 9.03 12.36
CA THR A 222 22.23 8.68 11.10
C THR A 222 22.49 9.86 10.18
N CYS A 223 21.62 10.88 10.20
CA CYS A 223 21.73 12.05 9.35
C CYS A 223 22.62 13.14 9.97
N ALA A 224 23.19 14.00 9.12
CA ALA A 224 24.00 15.12 9.57
C ALA A 224 23.17 16.16 10.33
N SER A 225 21.94 16.42 9.90
CA SER A 225 20.96 17.21 10.65
C SER A 225 19.52 16.81 10.24
N VAL A 226 18.60 17.05 11.16
CA VAL A 226 17.18 16.81 10.94
C VAL A 226 16.38 18.06 11.29
N THR A 227 15.58 18.55 10.35
CA THR A 227 14.68 19.68 10.56
C THR A 227 13.26 19.21 10.55
N VAL A 228 12.51 19.39 11.65
CA VAL A 228 11.08 19.09 11.72
C VAL A 228 10.30 20.32 11.31
N LEU A 229 9.43 20.17 10.31
CA LEU A 229 8.52 21.20 9.84
C LEU A 229 7.08 20.82 10.21
N GLU A 230 6.44 21.65 11.02
CA GLU A 230 5.06 21.48 11.45
C GLU A 230 4.21 22.66 10.94
N PHE A 231 3.02 22.30 10.43
CA PHE A 231 2.05 23.29 9.96
C PHE A 231 1.37 24.06 11.11
N MET A 232 1.20 23.40 12.25
CA MET A 232 0.57 23.99 13.44
C MET A 232 1.62 24.81 14.23
N GLU A 233 1.14 25.71 15.09
CA GLU A 233 2.01 26.51 15.96
C GLU A 233 2.86 25.69 16.94
N THR A 234 2.40 24.47 17.27
CA THR A 234 3.07 23.57 18.21
C THR A 234 3.04 22.12 17.71
N LEU A 235 4.09 21.37 18.06
CA LEU A 235 4.13 19.94 17.82
C LEU A 235 2.95 19.25 18.55
N LYS A 236 2.36 18.26 17.89
CA LYS A 236 1.23 17.45 18.42
C LYS A 236 1.65 16.07 18.92
N ALA A 237 2.94 15.78 18.87
CA ALA A 237 3.49 14.55 19.43
C ALA A 237 3.35 14.52 20.96
N ASP A 238 3.38 13.32 21.53
CA ASP A 238 3.37 13.12 22.98
C ASP A 238 4.56 13.84 23.64
N GLN A 239 4.34 14.31 24.87
CA GLN A 239 5.31 15.12 25.61
C GLN A 239 6.68 14.40 25.71
N VAL A 240 6.66 13.11 25.98
CA VAL A 240 7.88 12.28 26.09
C VAL A 240 8.71 12.30 24.80
N LEU A 241 8.07 12.23 23.64
CA LEU A 241 8.72 12.29 22.34
C LEU A 241 9.30 13.70 22.09
N GLN A 242 8.55 14.75 22.41
CA GLN A 242 9.04 16.13 22.29
C GLN A 242 10.23 16.40 23.19
N GLU A 243 10.21 15.90 24.43
CA GLU A 243 11.35 16.02 25.37
C GLU A 243 12.58 15.29 24.80
N LYS A 244 12.40 14.06 24.31
CA LYS A 244 13.48 13.31 23.68
C LYS A 244 14.06 14.04 22.48
N LEU A 245 13.23 14.58 21.59
CA LEU A 245 13.66 15.34 20.41
C LEU A 245 14.56 16.52 20.81
N ARG A 246 14.18 17.26 21.85
CA ARG A 246 14.94 18.44 22.32
C ARG A 246 16.30 18.10 22.93
N THR A 247 16.56 16.85 23.26
CA THR A 247 17.87 16.41 23.79
C THR A 247 18.86 16.06 22.69
N LEU A 248 18.44 15.99 21.45
CA LEU A 248 19.30 15.62 20.33
C LEU A 248 20.10 16.84 19.84
N PRO A 249 21.37 16.64 19.45
CA PRO A 249 22.29 17.75 19.13
C PRO A 249 22.14 18.32 17.72
N ASN A 250 21.37 17.63 16.83
CA ASN A 250 21.36 17.93 15.39
C ASN A 250 19.95 18.01 14.78
#